data_2a4728cd85462b5b29a3e5cca4f80a54
#
_entry.id   2a4728cd85462b5b29a3e5cca4f80a54
#
_cell.length_a   1.000
_cell.length_b   1.000
_cell.length_c   1.000
_cell.angle_alpha   90.00
_cell.angle_beta   90.00
_cell.angle_gamma   90.00
#
_symmetry.space_group_name_H-M   'P 1'
#
loop_
_entity.id
_entity.type
_entity.pdbx_description
1 polymer ?
#
loop_
_entity_poly.entity_id
_entity_poly.type
_entity_poly.pdbx_seq_one_letter_code
_entity_poly.pdbx_strand_id
1 'polypeptide(L)'
;MKSIEELARTYRLPETTTPEDLETRFYTSSATFLTFGSKILMAGYFWNGPKNPCYYGAVYTFTASDHSCEGEIRLMAVSEVAFEDNGHAIAWAMAH
;
A
#
# COMPACT_ATOMS: atom_id res chain seq x y z
N MET A 1 -15.29 6.18 -10.64
CA MET A 1 -14.43 5.26 -9.90
C MET A 1 -13.03 5.28 -10.47
N LYS A 2 -12.03 5.43 -9.62
CA LYS A 2 -10.64 5.49 -10.07
C LYS A 2 -10.07 4.09 -10.23
N SER A 3 -9.24 3.91 -11.26
CA SER A 3 -8.54 2.64 -11.46
C SER A 3 -7.37 2.52 -10.48
N ILE A 4 -6.84 1.31 -10.36
CA ILE A 4 -5.66 1.08 -9.52
C ILE A 4 -4.48 1.91 -10.03
N GLU A 5 -4.33 2.03 -11.35
CA GLU A 5 -3.27 2.82 -11.95
C GLU A 5 -3.37 4.30 -11.58
N GLU A 6 -4.58 4.84 -11.57
CA GLU A 6 -4.79 6.23 -11.19
C GLU A 6 -4.48 6.46 -9.72
N LEU A 7 -4.93 5.55 -8.86
CA LEU A 7 -4.66 5.65 -7.42
C LEU A 7 -3.19 5.47 -7.11
N ALA A 8 -2.53 4.54 -7.79
CA ALA A 8 -1.10 4.34 -7.63
C ALA A 8 -0.32 5.60 -8.01
N ARG A 9 -0.73 6.25 -9.08
CA ARG A 9 -0.11 7.49 -9.51
C ARG A 9 -0.31 8.61 -8.49
N THR A 10 -1.52 8.71 -7.97
CA THR A 10 -1.87 9.72 -6.96
C THR A 10 -1.00 9.59 -5.71
N TYR A 11 -0.82 8.38 -5.23
CA TYR A 11 -0.05 8.12 -4.01
C TYR A 11 1.40 7.75 -4.27
N ARG A 12 1.82 7.76 -5.54
CA ARG A 12 3.17 7.43 -5.96
C ARG A 12 3.59 6.02 -5.55
N LEU A 13 2.67 5.09 -5.69
CA LEU A 13 2.91 3.68 -5.38
C LEU A 13 3.46 2.97 -6.61
N PRO A 14 4.57 2.23 -6.49
CA PRO A 14 5.03 1.40 -7.60
C PRO A 14 4.08 0.22 -7.80
N GLU A 15 3.78 -0.10 -9.06
CA GLU A 15 2.90 -1.22 -9.35
C GLU A 15 3.58 -2.56 -9.10
N THR A 16 4.88 -2.62 -9.33
CA THR A 16 5.69 -3.82 -9.09
C THR A 16 6.96 -3.39 -8.36
N THR A 17 7.29 -4.08 -7.28
CA THR A 17 8.45 -3.74 -6.47
C THR A 17 8.82 -4.94 -5.60
N THR A 18 9.76 -4.74 -4.66
CA THR A 18 10.06 -5.73 -3.62
C THR A 18 9.70 -5.12 -2.27
N PRO A 19 9.49 -5.95 -1.23
CA PRO A 19 9.20 -5.41 0.10
C PRO A 19 10.28 -4.45 0.60
N GLU A 20 11.54 -4.75 0.35
CA GLU A 20 12.64 -3.89 0.77
C GLU A 20 12.59 -2.53 0.08
N ASP A 21 12.38 -2.52 -1.22
CA ASP A 21 12.30 -1.29 -1.98
C ASP A 21 11.08 -0.47 -1.56
N LEU A 22 9.98 -1.14 -1.30
CA LEU A 22 8.76 -0.45 -0.86
C LEU A 22 8.97 0.22 0.49
N GLU A 23 9.57 -0.47 1.43
CA GLU A 23 9.86 0.10 2.75
C GLU A 23 10.84 1.25 2.64
N THR A 24 11.87 1.12 1.82
CA THR A 24 12.84 2.18 1.62
C THR A 24 12.20 3.42 1.01
N ARG A 25 11.34 3.23 0.03
CA ARG A 25 10.66 4.33 -0.63
C ARG A 25 9.79 5.15 0.32
N PHE A 26 9.19 4.51 1.30
CA PHE A 26 8.29 5.17 2.24
C PHE A 26 8.86 5.28 3.65
N TYR A 27 10.17 5.16 3.78
CA TYR A 27 10.84 5.17 5.08
C TYR A 27 10.54 6.42 5.91
N THR A 28 10.48 7.57 5.25
CA THR A 28 10.27 8.84 5.95
C THR A 28 8.81 9.30 5.98
N SER A 29 7.89 8.53 5.47
CA SER A 29 6.50 8.98 5.30
C SER A 29 5.51 8.31 6.24
N SER A 30 5.96 7.80 7.36
CA SER A 30 5.08 7.22 8.39
C SER A 30 4.21 6.08 7.90
N ALA A 31 4.64 5.38 6.85
CA ALA A 31 3.89 4.25 6.35
C ALA A 31 4.05 3.04 7.25
N THR A 32 2.99 2.26 7.36
CA THR A 32 2.98 1.02 8.13
C THR A 32 2.84 -0.14 7.17
N PHE A 33 3.64 -1.19 7.36
CA PHE A 33 3.61 -2.39 6.54
C PHE A 33 3.39 -3.60 7.42
N LEU A 34 2.53 -4.50 6.97
CA LEU A 34 2.20 -5.71 7.70
C LEU A 34 2.14 -6.88 6.73
N THR A 35 2.92 -7.92 6.98
CA THR A 35 2.86 -9.13 6.17
C THR A 35 1.73 -10.02 6.69
N PHE A 36 0.85 -10.42 5.79
CA PHE A 36 -0.30 -11.23 6.12
C PHE A 36 -0.45 -12.32 5.07
N GLY A 37 0.05 -13.52 5.37
CA GLY A 37 0.06 -14.61 4.41
C GLY A 37 0.90 -14.29 3.19
N SER A 38 0.29 -14.34 2.02
CA SER A 38 0.97 -14.00 0.75
C SER A 38 0.81 -12.54 0.37
N LYS A 39 0.34 -11.71 1.29
CA LYS A 39 0.05 -10.31 1.02
C LYS A 39 0.87 -9.41 1.91
N ILE A 40 1.12 -8.20 1.43
CA ILE A 40 1.68 -7.12 2.24
C ILE A 40 0.65 -6.02 2.29
N LEU A 41 0.23 -5.70 3.50
CA LEU A 41 -0.76 -4.66 3.76
C LEU A 41 -0.02 -3.37 4.09
N MET A 42 -0.43 -2.28 3.48
CA MET A 42 0.21 -0.99 3.67
C MET A 42 -0.79 0.05 4.09
N ALA A 43 -0.45 0.82 5.11
CA ALA A 43 -1.15 2.05 5.44
C ALA A 43 -0.16 3.18 5.17
N GLY A 44 -0.42 3.96 4.14
CA GLY A 44 0.44 5.06 3.77
C GLY A 44 -0.12 6.39 4.23
N TYR A 45 0.78 7.37 4.39
CA TYR A 45 0.41 8.73 4.75
C TYR A 45 0.59 9.64 3.55
N PHE A 46 -0.37 10.53 3.35
CA PHE A 46 -0.36 11.47 2.25
C PHE A 46 -1.09 12.73 2.70
N TRP A 47 -0.41 13.87 2.65
CA TRP A 47 -0.97 15.13 3.11
C TRP A 47 -2.13 15.56 2.21
N ASN A 48 -3.28 15.80 2.82
CA ASN A 48 -4.50 16.14 2.10
C ASN A 48 -5.27 17.28 2.78
N GLY A 49 -4.54 18.18 3.45
CA GLY A 49 -5.15 19.30 4.13
C GLY A 49 -5.30 19.07 5.63
N PRO A 50 -5.46 20.17 6.41
CA PRO A 50 -5.43 20.09 7.87
C PRO A 50 -6.63 19.40 8.50
N LYS A 51 -7.73 19.28 7.78
CA LYS A 51 -8.96 18.68 8.32
C LYS A 51 -9.40 17.44 7.56
N ASN A 52 -8.62 17.00 6.60
CA ASN A 52 -8.98 15.86 5.77
C ASN A 52 -8.23 14.61 6.22
N PRO A 53 -8.85 13.43 6.05
CA PRO A 53 -8.12 12.18 6.30
C PRO A 53 -6.90 12.09 5.41
N CYS A 54 -5.81 11.57 5.96
CA CYS A 54 -4.51 11.55 5.28
C CYS A 54 -3.91 10.16 5.13
N TYR A 55 -4.60 9.12 5.53
CA TYR A 55 -4.09 7.76 5.42
C TYR A 55 -4.83 6.98 4.35
N TYR A 56 -4.11 6.18 3.60
CA TYR A 56 -4.70 5.31 2.58
C TYR A 56 -4.25 3.89 2.79
N GLY A 57 -5.07 2.92 2.33
CA GLY A 57 -4.73 1.51 2.40
C GLY A 57 -4.30 1.01 1.03
N ALA A 58 -3.33 0.12 1.01
CA ALA A 58 -2.89 -0.55 -0.20
C ALA A 58 -2.56 -2.00 0.11
N VAL A 59 -2.75 -2.87 -0.89
CA VAL A 59 -2.46 -4.29 -0.75
C VAL A 59 -1.55 -4.70 -1.89
N TYR A 60 -0.42 -5.29 -1.54
CA TYR A 60 0.47 -5.95 -2.49
C TYR A 60 0.40 -7.45 -2.30
N THR A 61 0.61 -8.20 -3.36
CA THR A 61 0.70 -9.66 -3.29
C THR A 61 1.98 -10.12 -3.95
N PHE A 62 2.53 -11.23 -3.46
CA PHE A 62 3.70 -11.84 -4.08
C PHE A 62 3.31 -12.39 -5.45
N THR A 63 4.09 -12.06 -6.47
CA THR A 63 3.78 -12.43 -7.85
C THR A 63 4.28 -13.82 -8.21
N ALA A 64 5.30 -14.30 -7.49
CA ALA A 64 5.92 -15.56 -7.80
C ALA A 64 5.46 -16.63 -6.83
N SER A 65 5.08 -17.78 -7.37
CA SER A 65 4.81 -18.97 -6.56
C SER A 65 6.08 -19.79 -6.33
N ASP A 66 7.14 -19.49 -7.03
CA ASP A 66 8.42 -20.15 -6.83
C ASP A 66 9.42 -19.18 -6.22
N HIS A 67 10.61 -19.63 -6.01
CA HIS A 67 11.63 -18.90 -5.27
C HIS A 67 12.51 -18.01 -6.14
N SER A 68 12.28 -17.99 -7.43
CA SER A 68 13.19 -17.35 -8.36
C SER A 68 13.02 -15.84 -8.41
N CYS A 69 11.88 -15.32 -8.01
CA CYS A 69 11.61 -13.87 -8.09
C CYS A 69 11.90 -13.12 -6.79
N GLU A 70 12.38 -13.83 -5.80
CA GLU A 70 12.93 -13.23 -4.57
C GLU A 70 12.06 -12.17 -3.91
N GLY A 71 10.77 -12.46 -3.85
CA GLY A 71 9.86 -11.58 -3.13
C GLY A 71 9.31 -10.41 -3.91
N GLU A 72 9.38 -10.46 -5.24
CA GLU A 72 8.70 -9.45 -6.03
C GLU A 72 7.21 -9.39 -5.67
N ILE A 73 6.71 -8.19 -5.46
CA ILE A 73 5.32 -7.96 -5.12
C ILE A 73 4.65 -7.04 -6.12
N ARG A 74 3.34 -7.18 -6.24
CA ARG A 74 2.55 -6.42 -7.19
C ARG A 74 1.36 -5.79 -6.49
N LEU A 75 1.07 -4.54 -6.85
CA LEU A 75 -0.06 -3.80 -6.28
C LEU A 75 -1.39 -4.43 -6.74
N MET A 76 -2.22 -4.78 -5.78
CA MET A 76 -3.50 -5.44 -6.05
C MET A 76 -4.71 -4.58 -5.73
N ALA A 77 -4.61 -3.71 -4.72
CA ALA A 77 -5.73 -2.86 -4.33
C ALA A 77 -5.21 -1.60 -3.66
N VAL A 78 -5.93 -0.51 -3.89
CA VAL A 78 -5.66 0.78 -3.24
C VAL A 78 -7.01 1.37 -2.84
N SER A 79 -7.12 1.92 -1.64
CA SER A 79 -8.38 2.51 -1.19
C SER A 79 -8.68 3.78 -1.99
N GLU A 80 -9.94 3.94 -2.39
CA GLU A 80 -10.39 5.16 -3.04
C GLU A 80 -10.63 6.27 -2.03
N VAL A 81 -10.90 5.90 -0.78
CA VAL A 81 -11.15 6.85 0.29
C VAL A 81 -9.95 6.91 1.22
N ALA A 82 -9.76 8.05 1.84
CA ALA A 82 -8.73 8.22 2.85
C ALA A 82 -9.32 7.96 4.24
N PHE A 83 -8.46 7.60 5.17
CA PHE A 83 -8.83 7.26 6.54
C PHE A 83 -8.17 8.22 7.52
N GLU A 84 -8.76 8.35 8.69
CA GLU A 84 -8.25 9.26 9.72
C GLU A 84 -6.98 8.77 10.38
N ASP A 85 -6.76 7.47 10.41
CA ASP A 85 -5.56 6.91 11.02
C ASP A 85 -5.11 5.64 10.27
N ASN A 86 -3.91 5.19 10.61
CA ASN A 86 -3.33 4.02 9.94
C ASN A 86 -4.04 2.72 10.35
N GLY A 87 -4.63 2.67 11.53
CA GLY A 87 -5.39 1.50 11.96
C GLY A 87 -6.57 1.21 11.06
N HIS A 88 -7.32 2.25 10.69
CA HIS A 88 -8.44 2.09 9.77
C HIS A 88 -7.97 1.72 8.37
N ALA A 89 -6.85 2.29 7.93
CA ALA A 89 -6.30 1.96 6.62
C ALA A 89 -5.85 0.49 6.56
N ILE A 90 -5.20 0.00 7.60
CA ILE A 90 -4.80 -1.41 7.68
C ILE A 90 -6.03 -2.32 7.75
N ALA A 91 -7.06 -1.93 8.51
CA ALA A 91 -8.29 -2.72 8.57
C ALA A 91 -8.94 -2.85 7.19
N TRP A 92 -8.94 -1.76 6.42
CA TRP A 92 -9.42 -1.82 5.04
C TRP A 92 -8.59 -2.81 4.21
N ALA A 93 -7.27 -2.72 4.34
CA ALA A 93 -6.37 -3.58 3.57
C ALA A 93 -6.55 -5.05 3.93
N MET A 94 -6.80 -5.35 5.20
CA MET A 94 -7.06 -6.73 5.64
C MET A 94 -8.32 -7.32 5.03
N ALA A 95 -9.28 -6.49 4.67
CA ALA A 95 -10.53 -6.94 4.05
C ALA A 95 -10.41 -7.12 2.54
N HIS A 96 -9.32 -6.74 1.97
CA HIS A 96 -9.08 -6.82 0.53
C HIS A 96 -7.85 -7.65 0.20
#